data_db9da203f10d73ffa4e0eaaab0bcbc53
#
_entry.id   db9da203f10d73ffa4e0eaaab0bcbc53
#
_cell.length_a   1.000
_cell.length_b   1.000
_cell.length_c   1.000
_cell.angle_alpha   90.00
_cell.angle_beta   90.00
_cell.angle_gamma   90.00
#
_symmetry.space_group_name_H-M   'P 1'
#
loop_
_entity.id
_entity.type
_entity.pdbx_description
1 polymer ?
#
loop_
_entity_poly.entity_id
_entity_poly.type
_entity_poly.pdbx_seq_one_letter_code
_entity_poly.pdbx_strand_id
1 'polypeptide(L)'
;MRESLRAWQEQFETFALEVIFGERRGKKAALLRGVLFGLSKVFLIIVKGRRWLYEARIIRDHPLGVQVITVGNLTVGGTGKTPVVEKFARVLTDQGRKVAILSRGYRSKPPPLTQRWKNKLLLQDEAVPPRVVSDGKNLLLNSEDAGDEPYMLASNLKDVVVLTDKDRVKSGRYAIEHFGCDTLLLDDGFQYWKLAGRRRDIVLVDAQQPFGNEHLLPRGTLREPPEHIRRADTIFITKSDGETAGLRARIRKHNPTAGIIECVHWPLFFEDVFNPEQREQIGWLRGKKIATLSGIAQPESFEQSLTQQGAELVYAKRFADHHRFNQQEILNTINRAKKRRADVILTTQKDAVRFPKIDRRDLPIFYMRVEIKILSGAKDFDDCVRKICFR
;
A
#
# COMPACT_ATOMS: atom_id res chain seq x y z
N MET A 1 0.39 28.46 21.96
CA MET A 1 1.14 28.64 20.67
C MET A 1 1.31 27.35 19.88
N ARG A 2 1.76 26.21 20.47
CA ARG A 2 1.87 24.92 19.73
C ARG A 2 0.52 24.31 19.33
N GLU A 3 -0.51 24.41 20.15
CA GLU A 3 -1.86 23.91 19.86
C GLU A 3 -2.58 24.75 18.80
N SER A 4 -2.43 26.07 18.83
CA SER A 4 -3.01 26.96 17.81
C SER A 4 -2.36 26.76 16.43
N LEU A 5 -1.04 26.47 16.38
CA LEU A 5 -0.33 26.14 15.16
C LEU A 5 -0.80 24.79 14.58
N ARG A 6 -1.02 23.77 15.42
CA ARG A 6 -1.56 22.47 14.99
C ARG A 6 -2.98 22.59 14.44
N ALA A 7 -3.85 23.29 15.17
CA ALA A 7 -5.22 23.53 14.70
C ALA A 7 -5.26 24.29 13.37
N TRP A 8 -4.38 25.29 13.19
CA TRP A 8 -4.25 25.99 11.91
C TRP A 8 -3.74 25.08 10.78
N GLN A 9 -2.75 24.22 11.05
CA GLN A 9 -2.25 23.25 10.09
C GLN A 9 -3.33 22.25 9.65
N GLU A 10 -4.10 21.72 10.60
CA GLU A 10 -5.21 20.80 10.32
C GLU A 10 -6.32 21.48 9.48
N GLN A 11 -6.66 22.72 9.81
CA GLN A 11 -7.65 23.50 9.04
C GLN A 11 -7.14 23.79 7.63
N PHE A 12 -5.86 24.14 7.47
CA PHE A 12 -5.28 24.39 6.17
C PHE A 12 -5.18 23.12 5.33
N GLU A 13 -4.79 21.99 5.94
CA GLU A 13 -4.75 20.69 5.29
C GLU A 13 -6.14 20.27 4.79
N THR A 14 -7.16 20.37 5.63
CA THR A 14 -8.56 20.10 5.26
C THR A 14 -9.00 21.01 4.11
N PHE A 15 -8.77 22.31 4.21
CA PHE A 15 -9.09 23.25 3.14
C PHE A 15 -8.38 22.93 1.83
N ALA A 16 -7.08 22.57 1.90
CA ALA A 16 -6.30 22.22 0.71
C ALA A 16 -6.83 20.94 0.06
N LEU A 17 -7.19 19.92 0.85
CA LEU A 17 -7.80 18.69 0.34
C LEU A 17 -9.16 18.96 -0.33
N GLU A 18 -10.05 19.72 0.31
CA GLU A 18 -11.33 20.12 -0.28
C GLU A 18 -11.16 20.88 -1.61
N VAL A 19 -10.11 21.71 -1.73
CA VAL A 19 -9.77 22.43 -2.97
C VAL A 19 -9.23 21.48 -4.03
N ILE A 20 -8.38 20.52 -3.67
CA ILE A 20 -7.81 19.51 -4.57
C ILE A 20 -8.90 18.61 -5.13
N PHE A 21 -9.83 18.15 -4.29
CA PHE A 21 -10.94 17.28 -4.73
C PHE A 21 -12.12 18.06 -5.34
N GLY A 22 -12.07 19.40 -5.33
CA GLY A 22 -13.08 20.23 -5.99
C GLY A 22 -14.33 20.49 -5.16
N GLU A 23 -14.34 20.09 -3.91
CA GLU A 23 -15.47 20.24 -2.96
C GLU A 23 -15.64 21.69 -2.49
N ARG A 24 -14.55 22.48 -2.47
CA ARG A 24 -14.57 23.87 -2.02
C ARG A 24 -14.69 24.85 -3.20
N ARG A 25 -15.61 25.81 -3.11
CA ARG A 25 -15.80 26.91 -4.09
C ARG A 25 -15.46 28.26 -3.46
N GLY A 26 -15.26 29.29 -4.31
CA GLY A 26 -14.98 30.68 -3.90
C GLY A 26 -13.61 31.19 -4.35
N LYS A 27 -13.41 32.53 -4.20
CA LYS A 27 -12.20 33.22 -4.71
C LYS A 27 -10.88 32.66 -4.15
N LYS A 28 -10.83 32.37 -2.83
CA LYS A 28 -9.64 31.78 -2.18
C LYS A 28 -9.32 30.37 -2.71
N ALA A 29 -10.36 29.54 -2.91
CA ALA A 29 -10.20 28.21 -3.47
C ALA A 29 -9.76 28.27 -4.95
N ALA A 30 -10.29 29.21 -5.73
CA ALA A 30 -9.88 29.44 -7.12
C ALA A 30 -8.42 29.87 -7.23
N LEU A 31 -7.97 30.80 -6.38
CA LEU A 31 -6.57 31.24 -6.31
C LEU A 31 -5.65 30.06 -5.96
N LEU A 32 -5.97 29.31 -4.90
CA LEU A 32 -5.17 28.14 -4.50
C LEU A 32 -5.12 27.10 -5.63
N ARG A 33 -6.23 26.81 -6.32
CA ARG A 33 -6.26 25.92 -7.49
C ARG A 33 -5.32 26.40 -8.60
N GLY A 34 -5.30 27.71 -8.89
CA GLY A 34 -4.39 28.30 -9.87
C GLY A 34 -2.92 28.10 -9.51
N VAL A 35 -2.56 28.36 -8.25
CA VAL A 35 -1.20 28.12 -7.73
C VAL A 35 -0.82 26.63 -7.82
N LEU A 36 -1.68 25.74 -7.33
CA LEU A 36 -1.44 24.30 -7.38
C LEU A 36 -1.33 23.79 -8.83
N PHE A 37 -2.12 24.35 -9.76
CA PHE A 37 -2.01 24.03 -11.18
C PHE A 37 -0.66 24.45 -11.76
N GLY A 38 -0.18 25.67 -11.48
CA GLY A 38 1.16 26.12 -11.88
C GLY A 38 2.25 25.20 -11.33
N LEU A 39 2.20 24.86 -10.05
CA LEU A 39 3.14 23.92 -9.41
C LEU A 39 3.07 22.53 -10.03
N SER A 40 1.90 22.05 -10.46
CA SER A 40 1.77 20.76 -11.12
C SER A 40 2.45 20.73 -12.50
N LYS A 41 2.53 21.86 -13.20
CA LYS A 41 3.31 21.98 -14.46
C LYS A 41 4.81 21.88 -14.20
N VAL A 42 5.29 22.53 -13.12
CA VAL A 42 6.69 22.37 -12.69
C VAL A 42 6.98 20.93 -12.33
N PHE A 43 6.08 20.28 -11.57
CA PHE A 43 6.21 18.87 -11.23
C PHE A 43 6.25 17.96 -12.47
N LEU A 44 5.41 18.25 -13.49
CA LEU A 44 5.43 17.54 -14.77
C LEU A 44 6.80 17.63 -15.45
N ILE A 45 7.40 18.84 -15.48
CA ILE A 45 8.74 19.05 -16.06
C ILE A 45 9.78 18.22 -15.31
N ILE A 46 9.73 18.20 -13.98
CA ILE A 46 10.63 17.40 -13.14
C ILE A 46 10.48 15.90 -13.45
N VAL A 47 9.24 15.40 -13.52
CA VAL A 47 8.96 13.98 -13.82
C VAL A 47 9.46 13.60 -15.22
N LYS A 48 9.18 14.42 -16.23
CA LYS A 48 9.64 14.19 -17.62
C LYS A 48 11.16 14.31 -17.73
N GLY A 49 11.75 15.33 -17.09
CA GLY A 49 13.20 15.54 -17.08
C GLY A 49 13.95 14.38 -16.42
N ARG A 50 13.46 13.93 -15.24
CA ARG A 50 14.04 12.76 -14.56
C ARG A 50 13.97 11.51 -15.44
N ARG A 51 12.85 11.30 -16.11
CA ARG A 51 12.69 10.18 -17.03
C ARG A 51 13.68 10.27 -18.20
N TRP A 52 13.79 11.43 -18.84
CA TRP A 52 14.72 11.67 -19.92
C TRP A 52 16.18 11.41 -19.51
N LEU A 53 16.58 11.80 -18.28
CA LEU A 53 17.91 11.53 -17.74
C LEU A 53 18.24 10.03 -17.67
N TYR A 54 17.26 9.17 -17.34
CA TYR A 54 17.44 7.72 -17.38
C TYR A 54 17.44 7.17 -18.80
N GLU A 55 16.52 7.63 -19.67
CA GLU A 55 16.44 7.22 -21.07
C GLU A 55 17.73 7.61 -21.86
N ALA A 56 18.27 8.79 -21.56
CA ALA A 56 19.55 9.26 -22.10
C ALA A 56 20.79 8.62 -21.44
N ARG A 57 20.60 7.72 -20.46
CA ARG A 57 21.66 7.05 -19.67
C ARG A 57 22.61 8.00 -18.93
N ILE A 58 22.19 9.26 -18.69
CA ILE A 58 22.93 10.23 -17.87
C ILE A 58 22.90 9.76 -16.40
N ILE A 59 21.73 9.33 -15.92
CA ILE A 59 21.61 8.62 -14.64
C ILE A 59 21.64 7.14 -14.95
N ARG A 60 22.59 6.43 -14.35
CA ARG A 60 22.74 4.99 -14.55
C ARG A 60 21.75 4.21 -13.68
N ASP A 61 21.20 3.18 -14.25
CA ASP A 61 20.48 2.14 -13.56
C ASP A 61 21.42 1.00 -13.13
N HIS A 62 20.94 0.15 -12.24
CA HIS A 62 21.73 -0.94 -11.66
C HIS A 62 21.05 -2.29 -11.94
N PRO A 63 21.49 -3.04 -12.94
CA PRO A 63 21.04 -4.41 -13.11
C PRO A 63 21.69 -5.30 -12.04
N LEU A 64 20.89 -6.09 -11.34
CA LEU A 64 21.37 -7.02 -10.30
C LEU A 64 21.46 -8.48 -10.77
N GLY A 65 21.21 -8.75 -12.05
CA GLY A 65 21.33 -10.10 -12.62
C GLY A 65 20.14 -11.03 -12.35
N VAL A 66 19.21 -10.62 -11.49
CA VAL A 66 18.01 -11.40 -11.11
C VAL A 66 16.73 -10.80 -11.68
N GLN A 67 15.61 -11.53 -11.56
CA GLN A 67 14.29 -11.02 -11.95
C GLN A 67 13.84 -9.89 -11.01
N VAL A 68 13.41 -8.79 -11.59
CA VAL A 68 12.83 -7.65 -10.87
C VAL A 68 11.37 -7.46 -11.27
N ILE A 69 10.49 -7.38 -10.30
CA ILE A 69 9.06 -7.13 -10.51
C ILE A 69 8.71 -5.88 -9.71
N THR A 70 8.05 -4.93 -10.32
CA THR A 70 7.54 -3.77 -9.59
C THR A 70 6.04 -3.81 -9.55
N VAL A 71 5.48 -3.62 -8.37
CA VAL A 71 4.05 -3.37 -8.19
C VAL A 71 3.90 -1.91 -7.79
N GLY A 72 3.14 -1.15 -8.55
CA GLY A 72 2.98 0.27 -8.28
C GLY A 72 1.74 0.85 -8.94
N ASN A 73 1.58 2.16 -8.86
CA ASN A 73 0.44 2.87 -9.44
C ASN A 73 0.85 4.28 -9.90
N LEU A 74 -0.03 4.95 -10.64
CA LEU A 74 0.19 6.32 -11.11
C LEU A 74 -0.32 7.39 -10.14
N THR A 75 -1.17 7.04 -9.18
CA THR A 75 -1.80 7.97 -8.23
C THR A 75 -1.21 7.85 -6.83
N VAL A 76 -1.36 8.86 -5.99
CA VAL A 76 -1.24 8.70 -4.54
C VAL A 76 -2.52 8.10 -3.98
N GLY A 77 -2.42 7.33 -2.89
CA GLY A 77 -3.57 6.72 -2.21
C GLY A 77 -3.59 5.20 -2.25
N GLY A 78 -4.60 4.63 -1.64
CA GLY A 78 -4.76 3.17 -1.44
C GLY A 78 -5.38 2.47 -2.66
N THR A 79 -4.57 2.12 -3.64
CA THR A 79 -4.99 1.37 -4.84
C THR A 79 -5.03 -0.15 -4.64
N GLY A 80 -4.83 -0.65 -3.42
CA GLY A 80 -4.83 -2.08 -3.14
C GLY A 80 -3.52 -2.79 -3.52
N LYS A 81 -2.37 -2.11 -3.44
CA LYS A 81 -1.06 -2.68 -3.79
C LYS A 81 -0.68 -3.89 -2.93
N THR A 82 -0.79 -3.77 -1.62
CA THR A 82 -0.29 -4.78 -0.68
C THR A 82 -0.87 -6.18 -0.92
N PRO A 83 -2.19 -6.38 -1.12
CA PRO A 83 -2.74 -7.68 -1.46
C PRO A 83 -2.28 -8.22 -2.82
N VAL A 84 -1.98 -7.35 -3.82
CA VAL A 84 -1.42 -7.78 -5.11
C VAL A 84 0.03 -8.20 -4.95
N VAL A 85 0.85 -7.46 -4.20
CA VAL A 85 2.23 -7.84 -3.84
C VAL A 85 2.23 -9.20 -3.15
N GLU A 86 1.35 -9.40 -2.19
CA GLU A 86 1.21 -10.66 -1.45
C GLU A 86 0.86 -11.81 -2.40
N LYS A 87 -0.13 -11.61 -3.30
CA LYS A 87 -0.52 -12.63 -4.28
C LYS A 87 0.63 -13.04 -5.18
N PHE A 88 1.38 -12.06 -5.72
CA PHE A 88 2.57 -12.37 -6.53
C PHE A 88 3.64 -13.09 -5.73
N ALA A 89 3.94 -12.64 -4.51
CA ALA A 89 4.93 -13.30 -3.66
C ALA A 89 4.59 -14.77 -3.43
N ARG A 90 3.32 -15.08 -3.07
CA ARG A 90 2.87 -16.48 -2.88
C ARG A 90 3.03 -17.31 -4.14
N VAL A 91 2.45 -16.86 -5.25
CA VAL A 91 2.46 -17.61 -6.50
C VAL A 91 3.88 -17.84 -6.99
N LEU A 92 4.78 -16.87 -6.87
CA LEU A 92 6.17 -17.03 -7.29
C LEU A 92 6.94 -17.98 -6.37
N THR A 93 6.69 -17.93 -5.06
CA THR A 93 7.26 -18.89 -4.10
C THR A 93 6.76 -20.30 -4.36
N ASP A 94 5.46 -20.47 -4.64
CA ASP A 94 4.85 -21.76 -5.00
C ASP A 94 5.44 -22.34 -6.32
N GLN A 95 5.92 -21.46 -7.22
CA GLN A 95 6.65 -21.83 -8.43
C GLN A 95 8.16 -22.06 -8.19
N GLY A 96 8.60 -22.12 -6.94
CA GLY A 96 9.97 -22.42 -6.54
C GLY A 96 10.95 -21.24 -6.62
N ARG A 97 10.44 -20.00 -6.79
CA ARG A 97 11.30 -18.81 -6.80
C ARG A 97 11.66 -18.38 -5.36
N LYS A 98 12.89 -17.94 -5.17
CA LYS A 98 13.34 -17.34 -3.91
C LYS A 98 13.07 -15.84 -3.94
N VAL A 99 11.94 -15.44 -3.36
CA VAL A 99 11.40 -14.08 -3.45
C VAL A 99 11.88 -13.20 -2.31
N ALA A 100 12.32 -11.98 -2.63
CA ALA A 100 12.49 -10.90 -1.66
C ALA A 100 11.56 -9.73 -1.99
N ILE A 101 10.77 -9.27 -1.02
CA ILE A 101 9.99 -8.04 -1.12
C ILE A 101 10.85 -6.87 -0.63
N LEU A 102 10.99 -5.85 -1.49
CA LEU A 102 11.74 -4.64 -1.21
C LEU A 102 10.78 -3.46 -1.03
N SER A 103 10.60 -3.00 0.20
CA SER A 103 9.73 -1.87 0.53
C SER A 103 10.54 -0.65 0.99
N ARG A 104 9.91 0.52 0.96
CA ARG A 104 10.53 1.78 1.41
C ARG A 104 10.59 1.92 2.93
N GLY A 105 9.75 1.17 3.65
CA GLY A 105 9.57 1.37 5.07
C GLY A 105 8.90 2.71 5.37
N TYR A 106 7.80 3.02 4.66
CA TYR A 106 7.06 4.26 4.86
C TYR A 106 6.56 4.34 6.31
N ARG A 107 6.79 5.51 6.96
CA ARG A 107 6.47 5.78 8.38
C ARG A 107 7.16 4.86 9.40
N SER A 108 8.18 4.10 9.03
CA SER A 108 9.04 3.44 10.01
C SER A 108 9.79 4.46 10.88
N LYS A 109 10.11 4.09 12.12
CA LYS A 109 10.91 4.97 13.00
C LYS A 109 12.23 5.33 12.32
N PRO A 110 12.53 6.62 12.13
CA PRO A 110 13.83 7.01 11.59
C PRO A 110 14.94 6.66 12.59
N PRO A 111 16.15 6.30 12.12
CA PRO A 111 17.28 6.17 13.01
C PRO A 111 17.58 7.49 13.75
N PRO A 112 18.20 7.44 14.93
CA PRO A 112 18.54 8.62 15.71
C PRO A 112 19.28 9.69 14.86
N LEU A 113 18.95 10.96 15.09
CA LEU A 113 19.53 12.07 14.31
C LEU A 113 21.06 12.05 14.31
N THR A 114 21.68 11.72 15.44
CA THR A 114 23.13 11.59 15.60
C THR A 114 23.72 10.53 14.65
N GLN A 115 23.05 9.39 14.50
CA GLN A 115 23.49 8.32 13.63
C GLN A 115 23.28 8.68 12.14
N ARG A 116 22.19 9.40 11.81
CA ARG A 116 21.95 9.91 10.44
C ARG A 116 23.03 10.92 10.01
N TRP A 117 23.37 11.86 10.88
CA TRP A 117 24.41 12.85 10.61
C TRP A 117 25.80 12.20 10.49
N LYS A 118 26.12 11.25 11.38
CA LYS A 118 27.37 10.50 11.35
C LYS A 118 27.51 9.72 10.04
N ASN A 119 26.48 8.96 9.65
CA ASN A 119 26.49 8.17 8.41
C ASN A 119 26.61 9.05 7.16
N LYS A 120 25.92 10.20 7.14
CA LYS A 120 25.96 11.13 6.01
C LYS A 120 27.32 11.84 5.91
N LEU A 121 27.92 12.24 7.05
CA LEU A 121 29.22 12.91 7.10
C LEU A 121 30.37 11.97 6.70
N LEU A 122 30.26 10.69 7.06
CA LEU A 122 31.27 9.66 6.80
C LEU A 122 31.04 8.92 5.46
N LEU A 123 30.06 9.34 4.64
CA LEU A 123 29.66 8.66 3.39
C LEU A 123 29.34 7.16 3.58
N GLN A 124 28.93 6.75 4.80
CA GLN A 124 28.68 5.37 5.20
C GLN A 124 27.21 4.94 5.02
N ASP A 125 26.37 5.72 4.32
CA ASP A 125 24.96 5.34 4.06
C ASP A 125 24.83 4.01 3.29
N GLU A 126 25.84 3.67 2.47
CA GLU A 126 25.90 2.37 1.77
C GLU A 126 26.35 1.22 2.69
N ALA A 127 27.14 1.51 3.73
CA ALA A 127 27.66 0.50 4.66
C ALA A 127 26.63 0.00 5.68
N VAL A 128 25.53 0.74 5.92
CA VAL A 128 24.48 0.33 6.84
C VAL A 128 23.59 -0.69 6.12
N PRO A 129 23.42 -1.92 6.64
CA PRO A 129 22.56 -2.92 5.99
C PRO A 129 21.10 -2.46 5.97
N PRO A 130 20.30 -2.94 5.00
CA PRO A 130 18.85 -2.71 5.01
C PRO A 130 18.24 -3.38 6.25
N ARG A 131 17.08 -2.89 6.70
CA ARG A 131 16.36 -3.52 7.79
C ARG A 131 15.73 -4.81 7.29
N VAL A 132 16.05 -5.93 7.93
CA VAL A 132 15.46 -7.23 7.66
C VAL A 132 14.19 -7.36 8.51
N VAL A 133 13.02 -7.28 7.87
CA VAL A 133 11.73 -7.45 8.54
C VAL A 133 11.42 -8.93 8.73
N SER A 134 11.69 -9.73 7.69
CA SER A 134 11.61 -11.20 7.72
C SER A 134 12.75 -11.80 6.90
N ASP A 135 13.35 -12.86 7.44
CA ASP A 135 14.33 -13.69 6.72
C ASP A 135 13.69 -14.83 5.91
N GLY A 136 12.36 -14.82 5.83
CA GLY A 136 11.54 -15.87 5.23
C GLY A 136 11.03 -16.92 6.23
N LYS A 137 11.67 -17.06 7.38
CA LYS A 137 11.28 -18.01 8.44
C LYS A 137 10.80 -17.30 9.69
N ASN A 138 11.47 -16.23 10.06
CA ASN A 138 11.24 -15.48 11.30
C ASN A 138 10.86 -14.04 11.02
N LEU A 139 9.92 -13.52 11.79
CA LEU A 139 9.59 -12.10 11.83
C LEU A 139 10.55 -11.41 12.81
N LEU A 140 11.45 -10.57 12.31
CA LEU A 140 12.59 -10.02 13.06
C LEU A 140 12.35 -8.61 13.61
N LEU A 141 11.37 -7.88 13.07
CA LEU A 141 11.05 -6.50 13.48
C LEU A 141 9.57 -6.38 13.82
N ASN A 142 9.23 -5.40 14.64
CA ASN A 142 7.85 -4.99 14.90
C ASN A 142 7.34 -3.99 13.84
N SER A 143 6.04 -3.67 13.87
CA SER A 143 5.42 -2.75 12.90
C SER A 143 5.93 -1.30 13.00
N GLU A 144 6.47 -0.88 14.16
CA GLU A 144 7.02 0.48 14.32
C GLU A 144 8.35 0.66 13.59
N ASP A 145 9.20 -0.37 13.64
CA ASP A 145 10.52 -0.34 13.04
C ASP A 145 10.49 -0.72 11.57
N ALA A 146 9.62 -1.65 11.19
CA ALA A 146 9.45 -2.10 9.82
C ALA A 146 8.62 -1.12 8.96
N GLY A 147 7.60 -0.51 9.56
CA GLY A 147 6.46 0.11 8.89
C GLY A 147 5.30 -0.88 8.74
N ASP A 148 4.07 -0.36 8.69
CA ASP A 148 2.85 -1.17 8.76
C ASP A 148 2.74 -2.19 7.61
N GLU A 149 2.93 -1.74 6.36
CA GLU A 149 2.76 -2.58 5.17
C GLU A 149 3.85 -3.67 5.05
N PRO A 150 5.16 -3.37 5.21
CA PRO A 150 6.19 -4.42 5.22
C PRO A 150 6.01 -5.42 6.35
N TYR A 151 5.61 -4.98 7.54
CA TYR A 151 5.31 -5.87 8.66
C TYR A 151 4.15 -6.80 8.34
N MET A 152 3.05 -6.26 7.78
CA MET A 152 1.89 -7.04 7.37
C MET A 152 2.26 -8.08 6.30
N LEU A 153 3.05 -7.71 5.28
CA LEU A 153 3.54 -8.64 4.27
C LEU A 153 4.39 -9.75 4.89
N ALA A 154 5.31 -9.38 5.79
CA ALA A 154 6.19 -10.33 6.47
C ALA A 154 5.41 -11.31 7.36
N SER A 155 4.38 -10.83 8.07
CA SER A 155 3.54 -11.70 8.93
C SER A 155 2.62 -12.64 8.13
N ASN A 156 2.27 -12.28 6.89
CA ASN A 156 1.37 -13.05 6.05
C ASN A 156 2.08 -14.08 5.16
N LEU A 157 3.38 -13.92 4.92
CA LEU A 157 4.12 -14.69 3.94
C LEU A 157 5.18 -15.54 4.61
N LYS A 158 5.16 -16.84 4.32
CA LYS A 158 6.24 -17.78 4.66
C LYS A 158 7.17 -17.91 3.46
N ASP A 159 8.44 -18.19 3.73
CA ASP A 159 9.48 -18.42 2.73
C ASP A 159 9.76 -17.22 1.82
N VAL A 160 9.36 -16.00 2.26
CA VAL A 160 9.58 -14.74 1.56
C VAL A 160 10.40 -13.79 2.43
N VAL A 161 11.52 -13.32 1.91
CA VAL A 161 12.35 -12.31 2.59
C VAL A 161 11.69 -10.94 2.43
N VAL A 162 11.62 -10.16 3.50
CA VAL A 162 11.07 -8.79 3.46
C VAL A 162 12.11 -7.80 4.00
N LEU A 163 12.51 -6.86 3.16
CA LEU A 163 13.52 -5.86 3.48
C LEU A 163 12.96 -4.44 3.33
N THR A 164 13.40 -3.54 4.22
CA THR A 164 13.06 -2.12 4.11
C THR A 164 14.29 -1.22 4.07
N ASP A 165 14.37 -0.43 3.02
CA ASP A 165 15.35 0.66 2.85
C ASP A 165 14.84 1.64 1.78
N LYS A 166 15.32 2.89 1.83
CA LYS A 166 15.06 3.87 0.77
C LYS A 166 15.78 3.51 -0.52
N ASP A 167 16.97 2.90 -0.42
CA ASP A 167 17.73 2.39 -1.56
C ASP A 167 17.46 0.89 -1.79
N ARG A 168 16.60 0.62 -2.80
CA ARG A 168 16.22 -0.76 -3.18
C ARG A 168 17.32 -1.47 -3.95
N VAL A 169 18.33 -0.74 -4.49
CA VAL A 169 19.50 -1.39 -5.10
C VAL A 169 20.33 -2.06 -4.01
N LYS A 170 20.58 -1.33 -2.91
CA LYS A 170 21.26 -1.88 -1.72
C LYS A 170 20.49 -3.07 -1.13
N SER A 171 19.16 -2.91 -0.94
CA SER A 171 18.32 -4.01 -0.43
C SER A 171 18.31 -5.22 -1.37
N GLY A 172 18.30 -4.99 -2.67
CA GLY A 172 18.32 -6.06 -3.66
C GLY A 172 19.63 -6.84 -3.65
N ARG A 173 20.77 -6.15 -3.59
CA ARG A 173 22.09 -6.81 -3.43
C ARG A 173 22.13 -7.64 -2.15
N TYR A 174 21.71 -7.06 -1.05
CA TYR A 174 21.68 -7.74 0.24
C TYR A 174 20.79 -9.00 0.22
N ALA A 175 19.62 -8.93 -0.43
CA ALA A 175 18.71 -10.07 -0.60
C ALA A 175 19.38 -11.21 -1.41
N ILE A 176 20.12 -10.87 -2.46
CA ILE A 176 20.82 -11.84 -3.30
C ILE A 176 21.99 -12.49 -2.54
N GLU A 177 22.85 -11.67 -1.93
CA GLU A 177 24.08 -12.11 -1.29
C GLU A 177 23.84 -12.90 0.01
N HIS A 178 22.87 -12.49 0.83
CA HIS A 178 22.68 -13.08 2.17
C HIS A 178 21.56 -14.13 2.19
N PHE A 179 20.57 -14.04 1.30
CA PHE A 179 19.44 -14.97 1.29
C PHE A 179 19.34 -15.79 0.01
N GLY A 180 20.20 -15.53 -0.99
CA GLY A 180 20.18 -16.24 -2.27
C GLY A 180 18.90 -16.00 -3.07
N CYS A 181 18.27 -14.83 -2.91
CA CYS A 181 17.04 -14.50 -3.65
C CYS A 181 17.33 -14.33 -5.14
N ASP A 182 16.48 -14.91 -5.98
CA ASP A 182 16.54 -14.84 -7.44
C ASP A 182 15.44 -13.94 -8.04
N THR A 183 14.52 -13.47 -7.21
CA THR A 183 13.39 -12.63 -7.61
C THR A 183 13.16 -11.52 -6.60
N LEU A 184 13.22 -10.29 -7.08
CA LEU A 184 13.00 -9.08 -6.29
C LEU A 184 11.66 -8.47 -6.63
N LEU A 185 10.76 -8.38 -5.65
CA LEU A 185 9.43 -7.80 -5.78
C LEU A 185 9.40 -6.44 -5.07
N LEU A 186 9.34 -5.35 -5.84
CA LEU A 186 9.33 -4.00 -5.31
C LEU A 186 7.91 -3.54 -5.00
N ASP A 187 7.64 -3.31 -3.73
CA ASP A 187 6.43 -2.64 -3.28
C ASP A 187 6.55 -1.13 -3.53
N ASP A 188 5.54 -0.55 -4.22
CA ASP A 188 5.52 0.83 -4.72
C ASP A 188 6.76 1.15 -5.59
N GLY A 189 7.08 0.23 -6.53
CA GLY A 189 8.31 0.24 -7.31
C GLY A 189 8.22 0.93 -8.69
N PHE A 190 7.05 1.29 -9.21
CA PHE A 190 6.87 1.77 -10.59
C PHE A 190 7.70 3.01 -10.91
N GLN A 191 7.85 3.95 -9.97
CA GLN A 191 8.67 5.15 -10.08
C GLN A 191 10.15 4.93 -9.69
N TYR A 192 10.53 3.72 -9.29
CA TYR A 192 11.91 3.43 -8.88
C TYR A 192 12.72 2.89 -10.05
N TRP A 193 13.32 3.79 -10.84
CA TRP A 193 14.03 3.45 -12.08
C TRP A 193 15.51 3.07 -11.88
N LYS A 194 16.05 3.28 -10.67
CA LYS A 194 17.42 2.88 -10.36
C LYS A 194 17.68 1.39 -10.50
N LEU A 195 16.65 0.55 -10.31
CA LEU A 195 16.75 -0.89 -10.44
C LEU A 195 16.20 -1.31 -11.81
N ALA A 196 17.09 -1.85 -12.64
CA ALA A 196 16.80 -2.25 -14.00
C ALA A 196 17.18 -3.73 -14.27
N GLY A 197 17.38 -4.09 -15.50
CA GLY A 197 17.70 -5.44 -15.94
C GLY A 197 16.46 -6.21 -16.36
N ARG A 198 16.28 -7.43 -15.88
CA ARG A 198 15.08 -8.25 -16.14
C ARG A 198 13.87 -7.72 -15.35
N ARG A 199 13.38 -6.55 -15.72
CA ARG A 199 12.31 -5.85 -15.01
C ARG A 199 10.96 -6.08 -15.65
N ARG A 200 9.94 -6.29 -14.81
CA ARG A 200 8.52 -6.35 -15.17
C ARG A 200 7.75 -5.34 -14.33
N ASP A 201 7.02 -4.49 -15.01
CA ASP A 201 6.23 -3.44 -14.36
C ASP A 201 4.74 -3.82 -14.30
N ILE A 202 4.22 -3.96 -13.08
CA ILE A 202 2.81 -4.21 -12.80
C ILE A 202 2.22 -2.91 -12.25
N VAL A 203 1.20 -2.40 -12.94
CA VAL A 203 0.55 -1.14 -12.57
C VAL A 203 -0.89 -1.38 -12.13
N LEU A 204 -1.23 -0.85 -10.98
CA LEU A 204 -2.59 -0.89 -10.46
C LEU A 204 -3.35 0.38 -10.84
N VAL A 205 -4.59 0.19 -11.27
CA VAL A 205 -5.56 1.24 -11.56
C VAL A 205 -6.82 0.94 -10.76
N ASP A 206 -7.20 1.87 -9.89
CA ASP A 206 -8.43 1.77 -9.09
C ASP A 206 -9.64 2.00 -10.01
N ALA A 207 -10.56 1.05 -10.11
CA ALA A 207 -11.74 1.17 -10.97
C ALA A 207 -12.66 2.32 -10.55
N GLN A 208 -12.72 2.64 -9.26
CA GLN A 208 -13.57 3.70 -8.71
C GLN A 208 -13.00 5.10 -8.97
N GLN A 209 -11.66 5.24 -8.99
CA GLN A 209 -10.95 6.50 -9.24
C GLN A 209 -9.70 6.28 -10.10
N PRO A 210 -9.83 5.91 -11.37
CA PRO A 210 -8.74 5.36 -12.19
C PRO A 210 -7.51 6.25 -12.29
N PHE A 211 -7.70 7.54 -12.44
CA PHE A 211 -6.63 8.54 -12.57
C PHE A 211 -6.87 9.74 -11.64
N GLY A 212 -7.61 9.51 -10.53
CA GLY A 212 -7.98 10.54 -9.58
C GLY A 212 -8.72 11.70 -10.25
N ASN A 213 -8.36 12.93 -9.92
CA ASN A 213 -8.91 14.13 -10.56
C ASN A 213 -8.15 14.56 -11.85
N GLU A 214 -7.36 13.65 -12.45
CA GLU A 214 -6.60 13.83 -13.70
C GLU A 214 -5.52 14.92 -13.68
N HIS A 215 -5.21 15.43 -12.52
CA HIS A 215 -4.14 16.39 -12.34
C HIS A 215 -2.94 15.76 -11.60
N LEU A 216 -1.75 16.20 -11.99
CA LEU A 216 -0.52 15.86 -11.29
C LEU A 216 -0.44 16.56 -9.93
N LEU A 217 0.36 15.99 -9.04
CA LEU A 217 0.73 16.64 -7.78
C LEU A 217 1.32 18.04 -8.05
N PRO A 218 1.04 19.02 -7.20
CA PRO A 218 0.15 19.00 -6.04
C PRO A 218 -1.32 19.39 -6.35
N ARG A 219 -1.70 19.65 -7.61
CA ARG A 219 -3.07 19.99 -8.01
C ARG A 219 -4.03 18.80 -7.93
N GLY A 220 -3.52 17.61 -8.05
CA GLY A 220 -4.28 16.38 -7.99
C GLY A 220 -3.48 15.23 -7.36
N THR A 221 -3.89 14.01 -7.69
CA THR A 221 -3.35 12.80 -7.08
C THR A 221 -2.35 12.04 -7.96
N LEU A 222 -2.14 12.47 -9.23
CA LEU A 222 -1.23 11.78 -10.12
C LEU A 222 0.24 12.04 -9.78
N ARG A 223 1.01 10.97 -9.65
CA ARG A 223 2.49 10.98 -9.53
C ARG A 223 3.16 11.09 -10.90
N GLU A 224 2.49 10.57 -11.93
CA GLU A 224 2.93 10.58 -13.31
C GLU A 224 1.72 10.75 -14.24
N PRO A 225 1.90 11.28 -15.46
CA PRO A 225 0.83 11.40 -16.44
C PRO A 225 0.22 10.02 -16.79
N PRO A 226 -1.10 9.94 -17.11
CA PRO A 226 -1.76 8.68 -17.45
C PRO A 226 -1.11 7.92 -18.62
N GLU A 227 -0.54 8.64 -19.61
CA GLU A 227 0.18 8.05 -20.73
C GLU A 227 1.42 7.24 -20.31
N HIS A 228 1.94 7.41 -19.10
CA HIS A 228 3.06 6.63 -18.58
C HIS A 228 2.68 5.18 -18.25
N ILE A 229 1.38 4.84 -18.24
CA ILE A 229 0.91 3.46 -18.13
C ILE A 229 1.42 2.57 -19.28
N ARG A 230 1.85 3.16 -20.40
CA ARG A 230 2.47 2.45 -21.55
C ARG A 230 3.70 1.61 -21.17
N ARG A 231 4.33 1.87 -20.01
CA ARG A 231 5.49 1.10 -19.53
C ARG A 231 5.10 -0.19 -18.83
N ALA A 232 3.84 -0.32 -18.45
CA ALA A 232 3.37 -1.50 -17.74
C ALA A 232 3.36 -2.72 -18.65
N ASP A 233 3.91 -3.83 -18.18
CA ASP A 233 3.77 -5.14 -18.80
C ASP A 233 2.39 -5.74 -18.51
N THR A 234 1.86 -5.47 -17.31
CA THR A 234 0.57 -5.96 -16.84
C THR A 234 -0.14 -4.88 -16.02
N ILE A 235 -1.44 -4.75 -16.22
CA ILE A 235 -2.27 -3.76 -15.55
C ILE A 235 -3.36 -4.47 -14.74
N PHE A 236 -3.41 -4.17 -13.45
CA PHE A 236 -4.48 -4.63 -12.57
C PHE A 236 -5.51 -3.53 -12.40
N ILE A 237 -6.74 -3.79 -12.81
CA ILE A 237 -7.91 -2.97 -12.45
C ILE A 237 -8.42 -3.51 -11.11
N THR A 238 -8.18 -2.76 -10.05
CA THR A 238 -8.55 -3.13 -8.67
C THR A 238 -9.87 -2.51 -8.28
N LYS A 239 -10.52 -3.04 -7.25
CA LYS A 239 -11.84 -2.61 -6.76
C LYS A 239 -12.90 -2.59 -7.88
N SER A 240 -12.80 -3.55 -8.80
CA SER A 240 -13.75 -3.66 -9.92
C SER A 240 -15.10 -4.13 -9.43
N ASP A 241 -16.14 -3.52 -9.98
CA ASP A 241 -17.54 -3.93 -9.85
C ASP A 241 -18.03 -4.75 -11.07
N GLY A 242 -17.13 -4.99 -12.05
CA GLY A 242 -17.41 -5.69 -13.30
C GLY A 242 -17.69 -4.77 -14.49
N GLU A 243 -17.97 -3.49 -14.28
CA GLU A 243 -18.27 -2.52 -15.34
C GLU A 243 -17.02 -1.70 -15.73
N THR A 244 -16.04 -2.34 -16.32
CA THR A 244 -14.75 -1.69 -16.62
C THR A 244 -14.49 -1.45 -18.11
N ALA A 245 -15.46 -1.67 -18.99
CA ALA A 245 -15.29 -1.55 -20.45
C ALA A 245 -14.72 -0.19 -20.89
N GLY A 246 -15.27 0.91 -20.37
CA GLY A 246 -14.77 2.27 -20.65
C GLY A 246 -13.35 2.50 -20.15
N LEU A 247 -13.02 2.01 -18.95
CA LEU A 247 -11.69 2.10 -18.39
C LEU A 247 -10.69 1.26 -19.19
N ARG A 248 -11.07 0.05 -19.59
CA ARG A 248 -10.24 -0.81 -20.47
C ARG A 248 -9.95 -0.12 -21.81
N ALA A 249 -10.95 0.48 -22.45
CA ALA A 249 -10.76 1.23 -23.69
C ALA A 249 -9.76 2.39 -23.49
N ARG A 250 -9.89 3.13 -22.39
CA ARG A 250 -8.97 4.21 -22.04
C ARG A 250 -7.53 3.70 -21.78
N ILE A 251 -7.37 2.60 -21.08
CA ILE A 251 -6.07 1.97 -20.86
C ILE A 251 -5.47 1.53 -22.19
N ARG A 252 -6.24 0.86 -23.04
CA ARG A 252 -5.79 0.39 -24.37
C ARG A 252 -5.32 1.49 -25.29
N LYS A 253 -5.89 2.69 -25.19
CA LYS A 253 -5.44 3.88 -25.94
C LYS A 253 -3.98 4.24 -25.62
N HIS A 254 -3.53 4.02 -24.38
CA HIS A 254 -2.16 4.33 -23.94
C HIS A 254 -1.24 3.11 -23.95
N ASN A 255 -1.79 1.92 -23.73
CA ASN A 255 -1.06 0.66 -23.70
C ASN A 255 -1.87 -0.46 -24.38
N PRO A 256 -1.68 -0.66 -25.71
CA PRO A 256 -2.42 -1.66 -26.47
C PRO A 256 -2.03 -3.11 -26.14
N THR A 257 -0.83 -3.36 -25.61
CA THR A 257 -0.22 -4.71 -25.49
C THR A 257 -0.21 -5.29 -24.09
N ALA A 258 -0.34 -4.48 -23.03
CA ALA A 258 -0.30 -4.98 -21.65
C ALA A 258 -1.42 -5.99 -21.38
N GLY A 259 -1.15 -7.05 -20.62
CA GLY A 259 -2.20 -7.87 -20.02
C GLY A 259 -3.08 -7.03 -19.09
N ILE A 260 -4.40 -7.21 -19.15
CA ILE A 260 -5.34 -6.50 -18.26
C ILE A 260 -6.10 -7.51 -17.40
N ILE A 261 -5.90 -7.41 -16.10
CA ILE A 261 -6.48 -8.27 -15.08
C ILE A 261 -7.43 -7.44 -14.23
N GLU A 262 -8.68 -7.86 -14.12
CA GLU A 262 -9.62 -7.27 -13.19
C GLU A 262 -9.67 -8.06 -11.90
N CYS A 263 -9.69 -7.36 -10.79
CA CYS A 263 -9.71 -8.00 -9.49
C CYS A 263 -10.44 -7.17 -8.43
N VAL A 264 -10.83 -7.87 -7.38
CA VAL A 264 -11.50 -7.32 -6.21
C VAL A 264 -10.84 -7.84 -4.94
N HIS A 265 -10.92 -7.07 -3.87
CA HIS A 265 -10.59 -7.56 -2.53
C HIS A 265 -11.70 -8.50 -2.08
N TRP A 266 -11.34 -9.75 -1.83
CA TRP A 266 -12.28 -10.79 -1.41
C TRP A 266 -12.03 -11.16 0.05
N PRO A 267 -13.03 -11.03 0.93
CA PRO A 267 -12.92 -11.47 2.31
C PRO A 267 -12.71 -12.98 2.40
N LEU A 268 -11.75 -13.41 3.24
CA LEU A 268 -11.44 -14.82 3.45
C LEU A 268 -12.01 -15.34 4.78
N PHE A 269 -11.65 -14.68 5.85
CA PHE A 269 -12.02 -15.02 7.22
C PHE A 269 -11.77 -13.82 8.15
N PHE A 270 -12.26 -13.93 9.37
CA PHE A 270 -11.89 -13.03 10.46
C PHE A 270 -10.88 -13.73 11.36
N GLU A 271 -9.84 -13.00 11.79
CA GLU A 271 -8.79 -13.50 12.67
C GLU A 271 -8.71 -12.62 13.92
N ASP A 272 -8.63 -13.25 15.11
CA ASP A 272 -8.49 -12.49 16.36
C ASP A 272 -7.13 -11.77 16.38
N VAL A 273 -7.16 -10.48 16.74
CA VAL A 273 -5.97 -9.61 16.72
C VAL A 273 -4.87 -10.10 17.66
N PHE A 274 -5.24 -10.77 18.76
CA PHE A 274 -4.34 -11.17 19.82
C PHE A 274 -4.12 -12.68 19.90
N ASN A 275 -4.93 -13.47 19.17
CA ASN A 275 -4.81 -14.92 19.07
C ASN A 275 -4.98 -15.38 17.61
N PRO A 276 -3.90 -15.40 16.81
CA PRO A 276 -3.98 -15.76 15.37
C PRO A 276 -4.49 -17.17 15.07
N GLU A 277 -4.55 -18.05 16.07
CA GLU A 277 -5.13 -19.39 15.91
C GLU A 277 -6.67 -19.36 15.88
N GLN A 278 -7.27 -18.31 16.47
CA GLN A 278 -8.71 -18.14 16.49
C GLN A 278 -9.17 -17.46 15.21
N ARG A 279 -9.86 -18.22 14.36
CA ARG A 279 -10.38 -17.75 13.06
C ARG A 279 -11.86 -18.06 12.95
N GLU A 280 -12.59 -17.14 12.32
CA GLU A 280 -14.01 -17.25 12.06
C GLU A 280 -14.29 -17.09 10.55
N GLN A 281 -15.19 -17.91 10.03
CA GLN A 281 -15.62 -17.84 8.64
C GLN A 281 -16.43 -16.56 8.38
N ILE A 282 -16.48 -16.11 7.12
CA ILE A 282 -17.20 -14.87 6.78
C ILE A 282 -18.67 -14.92 7.19
N GLY A 283 -19.33 -16.08 7.04
CA GLY A 283 -20.74 -16.28 7.44
C GLY A 283 -21.03 -16.12 8.94
N TRP A 284 -20.00 -16.22 9.81
CA TRP A 284 -20.11 -15.99 11.25
C TRP A 284 -20.60 -14.58 11.61
N LEU A 285 -20.42 -13.63 10.71
CA LEU A 285 -20.79 -12.24 10.94
C LEU A 285 -22.30 -11.97 10.83
N ARG A 286 -23.04 -12.86 10.16
CA ARG A 286 -24.47 -12.65 9.88
C ARG A 286 -25.28 -12.54 11.18
N GLY A 287 -26.04 -11.44 11.29
CA GLY A 287 -26.89 -11.13 12.44
C GLY A 287 -26.17 -10.65 13.69
N LYS A 288 -24.83 -10.54 13.67
CA LYS A 288 -24.08 -10.01 14.81
C LYS A 288 -24.16 -8.49 14.87
N LYS A 289 -24.22 -7.99 16.08
CA LYS A 289 -24.05 -6.57 16.41
C LYS A 289 -22.56 -6.25 16.49
N ILE A 290 -22.07 -5.43 15.58
CA ILE A 290 -20.65 -5.14 15.51
C ILE A 290 -20.33 -3.71 15.91
N ALA A 291 -19.16 -3.53 16.50
CA ALA A 291 -18.49 -2.24 16.56
C ALA A 291 -17.30 -2.23 15.59
N THR A 292 -16.98 -1.09 15.02
CA THR A 292 -15.77 -0.93 14.18
C THR A 292 -14.77 0.01 14.84
N LEU A 293 -13.48 -0.32 14.66
CA LEU A 293 -12.34 0.51 15.05
C LEU A 293 -11.40 0.60 13.85
N SER A 294 -11.24 1.78 13.27
CA SER A 294 -10.43 1.95 12.05
C SER A 294 -9.65 3.26 12.04
N GLY A 295 -8.45 3.19 11.47
CA GLY A 295 -7.55 4.31 11.18
C GLY A 295 -7.01 4.20 9.75
N ILE A 296 -7.91 4.12 8.78
CA ILE A 296 -7.65 4.01 7.34
C ILE A 296 -8.29 5.17 6.58
N ALA A 297 -7.86 5.38 5.35
CA ALA A 297 -8.32 6.50 4.51
C ALA A 297 -9.81 6.44 4.12
N GLN A 298 -10.41 5.26 4.05
CA GLN A 298 -11.79 5.04 3.63
C GLN A 298 -12.53 4.12 4.60
N PRO A 299 -12.83 4.58 5.83
CA PRO A 299 -13.48 3.75 6.85
C PRO A 299 -14.90 3.33 6.48
N GLU A 300 -15.64 4.20 5.76
CA GLU A 300 -17.01 3.91 5.32
C GLU A 300 -17.08 2.68 4.40
N SER A 301 -16.11 2.54 3.49
CA SER A 301 -16.05 1.38 2.57
C SER A 301 -15.84 0.07 3.33
N PHE A 302 -15.02 0.09 4.39
CA PHE A 302 -14.82 -1.06 5.28
C PHE A 302 -16.11 -1.39 6.03
N GLU A 303 -16.77 -0.41 6.64
CA GLU A 303 -18.02 -0.58 7.38
C GLU A 303 -19.14 -1.11 6.48
N GLN A 304 -19.27 -0.58 5.25
CA GLN A 304 -20.22 -1.05 4.25
C GLN A 304 -19.97 -2.52 3.86
N SER A 305 -18.70 -2.92 3.70
CA SER A 305 -18.38 -4.30 3.37
C SER A 305 -18.81 -5.28 4.46
N LEU A 306 -18.76 -4.88 5.74
CA LEU A 306 -19.22 -5.68 6.87
C LEU A 306 -20.75 -5.77 6.94
N THR A 307 -21.46 -4.67 6.72
CA THR A 307 -22.92 -4.65 6.70
C THR A 307 -23.50 -5.43 5.52
N GLN A 308 -22.85 -5.40 4.35
CA GLN A 308 -23.20 -6.24 3.20
C GLN A 308 -23.09 -7.75 3.48
N GLN A 309 -22.24 -8.13 4.45
CA GLN A 309 -22.13 -9.52 4.94
C GLN A 309 -23.17 -9.88 6.00
N GLY A 310 -24.10 -8.98 6.30
CA GLY A 310 -25.22 -9.21 7.20
C GLY A 310 -24.98 -8.83 8.66
N ALA A 311 -23.95 -8.02 8.96
CA ALA A 311 -23.73 -7.47 10.28
C ALA A 311 -24.59 -6.21 10.55
N GLU A 312 -24.97 -6.00 11.81
CA GLU A 312 -25.58 -4.77 12.31
C GLU A 312 -24.50 -3.88 12.95
N LEU A 313 -24.16 -2.74 12.31
CA LEU A 313 -23.20 -1.78 12.85
C LEU A 313 -23.84 -0.94 13.95
N VAL A 314 -23.49 -1.17 15.22
CA VAL A 314 -24.04 -0.45 16.39
C VAL A 314 -23.13 0.66 16.90
N TYR A 315 -21.83 0.61 16.55
CA TYR A 315 -20.86 1.64 16.95
C TYR A 315 -19.68 1.68 15.96
N ALA A 316 -19.27 2.88 15.55
CA ALA A 316 -18.07 3.08 14.74
C ALA A 316 -17.15 4.08 15.45
N LYS A 317 -15.88 3.72 15.61
CA LYS A 317 -14.81 4.62 16.06
C LYS A 317 -13.76 4.76 14.97
N ARG A 318 -13.69 5.94 14.37
CA ARG A 318 -12.77 6.27 13.29
C ARG A 318 -11.65 7.16 13.80
N PHE A 319 -10.43 6.89 13.35
CA PHE A 319 -9.23 7.69 13.60
C PHE A 319 -8.63 8.16 12.27
N ALA A 320 -7.68 9.07 12.32
CA ALA A 320 -6.92 9.48 11.14
C ALA A 320 -6.17 8.31 10.50
N ASP A 321 -5.95 8.36 9.19
CA ASP A 321 -5.20 7.32 8.48
C ASP A 321 -3.79 7.14 9.07
N HIS A 322 -3.39 5.90 9.28
CA HIS A 322 -2.16 5.49 9.94
C HIS A 322 -2.06 5.86 11.43
N HIS A 323 -3.18 6.07 12.13
CA HIS A 323 -3.18 6.29 13.57
C HIS A 323 -2.53 5.10 14.31
N ARG A 324 -1.66 5.39 15.28
CA ARG A 324 -1.12 4.38 16.20
C ARG A 324 -1.94 4.40 17.48
N PHE A 325 -2.59 3.29 17.73
CA PHE A 325 -3.51 3.16 18.87
C PHE A 325 -2.75 3.04 20.18
N ASN A 326 -3.21 3.74 21.20
CA ASN A 326 -2.78 3.49 22.57
C ASN A 326 -3.78 2.57 23.32
N GLN A 327 -3.33 2.00 24.43
CA GLN A 327 -4.17 1.09 25.23
C GLN A 327 -5.49 1.73 25.64
N GLN A 328 -5.47 2.98 26.08
CA GLN A 328 -6.66 3.68 26.56
C GLN A 328 -7.71 3.88 25.47
N GLU A 329 -7.30 4.15 24.24
CA GLU A 329 -8.20 4.29 23.09
C GLU A 329 -8.94 2.99 22.79
N ILE A 330 -8.22 1.84 22.82
CA ILE A 330 -8.82 0.52 22.62
C ILE A 330 -9.77 0.19 23.78
N LEU A 331 -9.36 0.38 25.04
CA LEU A 331 -10.19 0.16 26.22
C LEU A 331 -11.45 1.02 26.19
N ASN A 332 -11.35 2.29 25.81
CA ASN A 332 -12.50 3.18 25.65
C ASN A 332 -13.45 2.68 24.55
N THR A 333 -12.90 2.15 23.45
CA THR A 333 -13.69 1.58 22.35
C THR A 333 -14.43 0.31 22.82
N ILE A 334 -13.75 -0.58 23.55
CA ILE A 334 -14.37 -1.77 24.16
C ILE A 334 -15.54 -1.36 25.08
N ASN A 335 -15.32 -0.40 25.98
CA ASN A 335 -16.35 0.08 26.89
C ASN A 335 -17.58 0.63 26.17
N ARG A 336 -17.38 1.42 25.09
CA ARG A 336 -18.47 1.99 24.29
C ARG A 336 -19.18 0.92 23.46
N ALA A 337 -18.45 -0.02 22.86
CA ALA A 337 -19.00 -1.14 22.13
C ALA A 337 -19.91 -2.00 23.03
N LYS A 338 -19.47 -2.33 24.24
CA LYS A 338 -20.27 -3.06 25.24
C LYS A 338 -21.54 -2.32 25.64
N LYS A 339 -21.46 -1.00 25.88
CA LYS A 339 -22.66 -0.17 26.16
C LYS A 339 -23.67 -0.20 25.03
N ARG A 340 -23.21 -0.39 23.77
CA ARG A 340 -24.06 -0.54 22.59
C ARG A 340 -24.43 -1.98 22.29
N ARG A 341 -24.09 -2.93 23.19
CA ARG A 341 -24.35 -4.37 23.07
C ARG A 341 -23.76 -4.97 21.80
N ALA A 342 -22.57 -4.55 21.42
CA ALA A 342 -21.84 -5.19 20.34
C ALA A 342 -21.34 -6.56 20.79
N ASP A 343 -21.41 -7.54 19.88
CA ASP A 343 -20.92 -8.91 20.09
C ASP A 343 -19.41 -9.00 19.84
N VAL A 344 -18.87 -8.11 18.98
CA VAL A 344 -17.47 -8.12 18.52
C VAL A 344 -17.04 -6.73 18.04
N ILE A 345 -15.74 -6.43 18.16
CA ILE A 345 -15.12 -5.29 17.50
C ILE A 345 -14.41 -5.80 16.25
N LEU A 346 -14.63 -5.12 15.12
CA LEU A 346 -13.95 -5.41 13.86
C LEU A 346 -13.03 -4.28 13.47
N THR A 347 -11.84 -4.64 12.99
CA THR A 347 -10.83 -3.71 12.50
C THR A 347 -10.26 -4.20 11.16
N THR A 348 -9.41 -3.39 10.54
CA THR A 348 -8.66 -3.83 9.34
C THR A 348 -7.36 -4.50 9.76
N GLN A 349 -6.80 -5.35 8.90
CA GLN A 349 -5.48 -5.93 9.17
C GLN A 349 -4.39 -4.84 9.28
N LYS A 350 -4.51 -3.78 8.47
CA LYS A 350 -3.59 -2.63 8.53
C LYS A 350 -3.63 -1.90 9.88
N ASP A 351 -4.78 -1.89 10.54
CA ASP A 351 -4.93 -1.31 11.88
C ASP A 351 -4.46 -2.27 12.97
N ALA A 352 -4.80 -3.56 12.84
CA ALA A 352 -4.47 -4.60 13.81
C ALA A 352 -2.95 -4.65 14.12
N VAL A 353 -2.09 -4.49 13.11
CA VAL A 353 -0.63 -4.49 13.28
C VAL A 353 -0.08 -3.30 14.08
N ARG A 354 -0.92 -2.28 14.35
CA ARG A 354 -0.58 -1.10 15.15
C ARG A 354 -1.12 -1.16 16.57
N PHE A 355 -1.88 -2.22 16.90
CA PHE A 355 -2.46 -2.34 18.24
C PHE A 355 -1.37 -2.65 19.25
N PRO A 356 -1.36 -1.96 20.39
CA PRO A 356 -0.56 -2.36 21.54
C PRO A 356 -1.13 -3.66 22.14
N LYS A 357 -0.29 -4.40 22.85
CA LYS A 357 -0.77 -5.53 23.66
C LYS A 357 -1.72 -5.02 24.74
N ILE A 358 -2.86 -5.68 24.88
CA ILE A 358 -3.85 -5.43 25.92
C ILE A 358 -4.22 -6.76 26.60
N ASP A 359 -4.48 -6.72 27.89
CA ASP A 359 -4.83 -7.93 28.66
C ASP A 359 -6.34 -8.18 28.70
N ARG A 360 -7.13 -7.14 28.38
CA ARG A 360 -8.59 -7.23 28.43
C ARG A 360 -9.17 -7.99 27.25
N ARG A 361 -9.95 -9.04 27.51
CA ARG A 361 -10.52 -10.00 26.53
C ARG A 361 -12.03 -10.15 26.61
N ASP A 362 -12.74 -9.29 27.33
CA ASP A 362 -14.18 -9.40 27.57
C ASP A 362 -15.06 -8.99 26.38
N LEU A 363 -14.47 -8.47 25.31
CA LEU A 363 -15.07 -8.31 24.00
C LEU A 363 -13.99 -8.62 22.95
N PRO A 364 -14.18 -9.64 22.09
CA PRO A 364 -13.17 -10.04 21.12
C PRO A 364 -12.98 -8.98 20.03
N ILE A 365 -11.74 -8.87 19.53
CA ILE A 365 -11.38 -7.95 18.46
C ILE A 365 -10.80 -8.76 17.31
N PHE A 366 -11.49 -8.74 16.17
CA PHE A 366 -11.07 -9.43 14.96
C PHE A 366 -10.72 -8.45 13.85
N TYR A 367 -9.81 -8.83 12.98
CA TYR A 367 -9.63 -8.14 11.72
C TYR A 367 -10.08 -9.01 10.55
N MET A 368 -10.57 -8.36 9.49
CA MET A 368 -10.96 -9.03 8.27
C MET A 368 -9.72 -9.28 7.41
N ARG A 369 -9.45 -10.54 7.11
CA ARG A 369 -8.44 -10.97 6.15
C ARG A 369 -9.02 -10.92 4.74
N VAL A 370 -8.27 -10.31 3.82
CA VAL A 370 -8.68 -10.20 2.41
C VAL A 370 -7.60 -10.75 1.49
N GLU A 371 -8.01 -11.25 0.33
CA GLU A 371 -7.13 -11.62 -0.77
C GLU A 371 -7.56 -10.95 -2.07
N ILE A 372 -6.75 -11.07 -3.11
CA ILE A 372 -7.11 -10.67 -4.46
C ILE A 372 -7.79 -11.82 -5.17
N LYS A 373 -9.08 -11.63 -5.50
CA LYS A 373 -9.85 -12.51 -6.39
C LYS A 373 -9.84 -11.91 -7.80
N ILE A 374 -9.33 -12.68 -8.76
CA ILE A 374 -9.35 -12.31 -10.17
C ILE A 374 -10.76 -12.55 -10.71
N LEU A 375 -11.36 -11.51 -11.28
CA LEU A 375 -12.69 -11.55 -11.92
C LEU A 375 -12.56 -11.85 -13.41
N SER A 376 -11.57 -11.25 -14.07
CA SER A 376 -11.25 -11.50 -15.48
C SER A 376 -9.77 -11.33 -15.77
N GLY A 377 -9.27 -11.90 -16.89
CA GLY A 377 -7.85 -11.84 -17.25
C GLY A 377 -6.99 -12.88 -16.55
N ALA A 378 -7.54 -14.03 -16.12
CA ALA A 378 -6.77 -15.12 -15.50
C ALA A 378 -5.62 -15.61 -16.42
N LYS A 379 -5.86 -15.73 -17.74
CA LYS A 379 -4.84 -16.07 -18.72
C LYS A 379 -3.70 -15.04 -18.76
N ASP A 380 -4.03 -13.75 -18.69
CA ASP A 380 -3.03 -12.68 -18.66
C ASP A 380 -2.18 -12.74 -17.38
N PHE A 381 -2.79 -13.16 -16.25
CA PHE A 381 -2.08 -13.39 -14.99
C PHE A 381 -1.12 -14.57 -15.10
N ASP A 382 -1.59 -15.71 -15.61
CA ASP A 382 -0.76 -16.91 -15.81
C ASP A 382 0.39 -16.66 -16.79
N ASP A 383 0.14 -15.92 -17.88
CA ASP A 383 1.16 -15.51 -18.84
C ASP A 383 2.19 -14.56 -18.20
N CYS A 384 1.76 -13.66 -17.32
CA CYS A 384 2.64 -12.78 -16.56
C CYS A 384 3.57 -13.61 -15.65
N VAL A 385 3.01 -14.51 -14.85
CA VAL A 385 3.77 -15.40 -13.95
C VAL A 385 4.73 -16.28 -14.75
N ARG A 386 4.30 -16.87 -15.86
CA ARG A 386 5.14 -17.68 -16.74
C ARG A 386 6.33 -16.90 -17.30
N LYS A 387 6.11 -15.66 -17.76
CA LYS A 387 7.17 -14.78 -18.25
C LYS A 387 8.17 -14.39 -17.15
N ILE A 388 7.76 -14.39 -15.90
CA ILE A 388 8.64 -14.13 -14.74
C ILE A 388 9.47 -15.37 -14.41
N CYS A 389 8.84 -16.55 -14.40
CA CYS A 389 9.48 -17.79 -13.92
C CYS A 389 10.39 -18.46 -14.96
N PHE A 390 10.05 -18.39 -16.26
CA PHE A 390 10.63 -19.23 -17.30
C PHE A 390 11.33 -18.46 -18.44
N ARG A 391 11.70 -17.22 -18.21
CA ARG A 391 12.46 -16.42 -19.22
C ARG A 391 13.78 -15.92 -18.71
#